data_359e63f21c18a5bb42fea1fb49d78dbe
#
_entry.id   359e63f21c18a5bb42fea1fb49d78dbe
#
_cell.length_a   1.000
_cell.length_b   1.000
_cell.length_c   1.000
_cell.angle_alpha   90.00
_cell.angle_beta   90.00
_cell.angle_gamma   90.00
#
_symmetry.space_group_name_H-M   'P 1'
#
loop_
_entity.id
_entity.type
_entity.pdbx_description
1 polymer ?
#
loop_
_entity_poly.entity_id
_entity_poly.type
_entity_poly.pdbx_seq_one_letter_code
_entity_poly.pdbx_strand_id
1 'polypeptide(L)'
;MPRCRRCTLRVLLTNDDGIDAPGLEALRSTVEYAFGDELERVYTLAPDCQRSECGHGVSSGKPLRIVETGSSAWSASGTPADCVRFALTSLCPDVDLVFSGINAGANLGTDLMVSGTFAAAREAHNRGVPAIAISHYRRPDVPRTWQHTPTWLASTLRDLLARIGRGEGRLWNINLPAIDPDSLSPGSIPPAVFCPVDRTPIPLAYLPATVAGELDIQTARDFYVESDFHNRPRQPGSDIDVCFGGKISISLAEQY
;
A
#
# COMPACT_ATOMS: atom_id res chain seq x y z
N MET A 1 -11.82 5.18 41.28
CA MET A 1 -11.62 4.24 40.18
C MET A 1 -10.57 4.84 39.25
N PRO A 2 -9.42 4.21 39.02
CA PRO A 2 -8.45 4.73 38.07
C PRO A 2 -9.08 4.68 36.67
N ARG A 3 -9.10 5.81 35.97
CA ARG A 3 -9.44 5.87 34.54
C ARG A 3 -8.47 4.96 33.82
N CYS A 4 -8.97 3.91 33.21
CA CYS A 4 -8.24 3.12 32.24
C CYS A 4 -7.61 4.11 31.25
N ARG A 5 -6.28 4.12 31.10
CA ARG A 5 -5.62 4.91 30.06
C ARG A 5 -6.25 4.42 28.75
N ARG A 6 -7.00 5.29 28.04
CA ARG A 6 -7.32 5.04 26.64
C ARG A 6 -5.97 4.81 25.98
N CYS A 7 -5.80 3.64 25.39
CA CYS A 7 -4.63 3.40 24.55
C CYS A 7 -4.75 4.37 23.38
N THR A 8 -3.98 5.43 23.40
CA THR A 8 -3.90 6.40 22.29
C THR A 8 -2.93 5.84 21.26
N LEU A 9 -3.24 6.00 19.98
CA LEU A 9 -2.52 5.43 18.85
C LEU A 9 -1.75 6.53 18.10
N ARG A 10 -0.46 6.36 17.92
CA ARG A 10 0.39 7.22 17.09
C ARG A 10 0.71 6.48 15.80
N VAL A 11 0.33 7.06 14.68
CA VAL A 11 0.44 6.40 13.38
C VAL A 11 1.33 7.18 12.42
N LEU A 12 2.03 6.45 11.56
CA LEU A 12 2.72 6.99 10.40
C LEU A 12 1.96 6.62 9.14
N LEU A 13 1.67 7.60 8.29
CA LEU A 13 1.14 7.43 6.95
C LEU A 13 2.25 7.63 5.92
N THR A 14 2.33 6.76 4.94
CA THR A 14 3.25 6.83 3.81
C THR A 14 2.64 6.24 2.55
N ASN A 15 3.30 6.35 1.41
CA ASN A 15 2.92 5.72 0.13
C ASN A 15 4.13 5.65 -0.82
N ASP A 16 3.91 5.23 -2.07
CA ASP A 16 4.86 5.30 -3.17
C ASP A 16 4.40 6.22 -4.32
N ASP A 17 3.14 6.68 -4.27
CA ASP A 17 2.57 7.61 -5.27
C ASP A 17 3.00 9.08 -5.04
N GLY A 18 3.54 9.41 -3.85
CA GLY A 18 4.03 10.73 -3.47
C GLY A 18 3.14 11.46 -2.46
N ILE A 19 3.71 12.53 -1.87
CA ILE A 19 3.10 13.27 -0.75
C ILE A 19 1.75 13.93 -1.13
N ASP A 20 1.59 14.35 -2.39
CA ASP A 20 0.38 15.00 -2.89
C ASP A 20 -0.61 14.02 -3.55
N ALA A 21 -0.35 12.71 -3.44
CA ALA A 21 -1.20 11.71 -4.09
C ALA A 21 -2.60 11.64 -3.44
N PRO A 22 -3.69 11.58 -4.24
CA PRO A 22 -5.06 11.49 -3.70
C PRO A 22 -5.29 10.23 -2.85
N GLY A 23 -4.55 9.15 -3.11
CA GLY A 23 -4.60 7.93 -2.31
C GLY A 23 -4.06 8.12 -0.88
N LEU A 24 -3.07 8.99 -0.68
CA LEU A 24 -2.54 9.31 0.66
C LEU A 24 -3.55 10.11 1.48
N GLU A 25 -4.25 11.05 0.86
CA GLU A 25 -5.35 11.79 1.49
C GLU A 25 -6.53 10.87 1.83
N ALA A 26 -6.85 9.93 0.93
CA ALA A 26 -7.84 8.90 1.20
C ALA A 26 -7.44 7.98 2.36
N LEU A 27 -6.15 7.66 2.48
CA LEU A 27 -5.60 6.90 3.62
C LEU A 27 -5.78 7.68 4.92
N ARG A 28 -5.44 8.97 4.94
CA ARG A 28 -5.62 9.84 6.11
C ARG A 28 -7.09 9.85 6.55
N SER A 29 -8.00 10.17 5.63
CA SER A 29 -9.44 10.19 5.90
C SER A 29 -9.95 8.83 6.41
N THR A 30 -9.42 7.73 5.87
CA THR A 30 -9.78 6.38 6.29
C THR A 30 -9.31 6.07 7.72
N VAL A 31 -8.08 6.42 8.06
CA VAL A 31 -7.51 6.20 9.39
C VAL A 31 -8.22 7.07 10.43
N GLU A 32 -8.48 8.33 10.11
CA GLU A 32 -9.23 9.25 10.98
C GLU A 32 -10.67 8.76 11.21
N TYR A 33 -11.34 8.29 10.15
CA TYR A 33 -12.69 7.71 10.27
C TYR A 33 -12.70 6.40 11.08
N ALA A 34 -11.67 5.57 10.91
CA ALA A 34 -11.58 4.29 11.60
C ALA A 34 -11.28 4.45 13.10
N PHE A 35 -10.41 5.35 13.50
CA PHE A 35 -9.88 5.40 14.87
C PHE A 35 -10.29 6.65 15.65
N GLY A 36 -10.64 7.76 15.01
CA GLY A 36 -11.19 8.96 15.64
C GLY A 36 -10.42 9.41 16.89
N ASP A 37 -11.12 9.48 18.03
CA ASP A 37 -10.57 9.90 19.31
C ASP A 37 -9.48 8.97 19.90
N GLU A 38 -9.24 7.83 19.31
CA GLU A 38 -8.13 6.93 19.69
C GLU A 38 -6.79 7.41 19.12
N LEU A 39 -6.80 8.28 18.10
CA LEU A 39 -5.59 8.85 17.52
C LEU A 39 -5.00 9.94 18.43
N GLU A 40 -3.80 9.71 18.91
CA GLU A 40 -3.01 10.73 19.60
C GLU A 40 -2.30 11.63 18.61
N ARG A 41 -1.70 11.02 17.58
CA ARG A 41 -0.98 11.72 16.54
C ARG A 41 -0.95 10.97 15.23
N VAL A 42 -1.09 11.72 14.14
CA VAL A 42 -0.92 11.24 12.77
C VAL A 42 0.28 11.95 12.15
N TYR A 43 1.34 11.21 11.88
CA TYR A 43 2.49 11.66 11.11
C TYR A 43 2.33 11.27 9.65
N THR A 44 2.87 12.07 8.75
CA THR A 44 2.95 11.73 7.33
C THR A 44 4.36 11.98 6.82
N LEU A 45 4.97 10.96 6.23
CA LEU A 45 6.21 11.11 5.48
C LEU A 45 6.14 10.24 4.23
N ALA A 46 6.16 10.86 3.06
CA ALA A 46 6.04 10.20 1.78
C ALA A 46 7.08 10.73 0.78
N PRO A 47 7.37 10.02 -0.32
CA PRO A 47 8.22 10.51 -1.37
C PRO A 47 7.74 11.85 -1.95
N ASP A 48 8.67 12.68 -2.42
CA ASP A 48 8.40 13.95 -3.10
C ASP A 48 7.76 13.79 -4.49
N CYS A 49 7.83 12.60 -5.06
CA CYS A 49 7.21 12.23 -6.32
C CYS A 49 6.94 10.72 -6.36
N GLN A 50 6.19 10.27 -7.36
CA GLN A 50 5.90 8.85 -7.57
C GLN A 50 7.17 8.00 -7.71
N ARG A 51 7.22 6.87 -7.00
CA ARG A 51 8.32 5.90 -6.93
C ARG A 51 7.83 4.47 -7.21
N SER A 52 7.01 4.31 -8.23
CA SER A 52 6.49 2.99 -8.61
C SER A 52 7.61 2.03 -9.00
N GLU A 53 7.37 0.73 -8.77
CA GLU A 53 8.26 -0.38 -9.15
C GLU A 53 9.68 -0.30 -8.54
N CYS A 54 9.88 0.49 -7.50
CA CYS A 54 11.18 0.60 -6.83
C CYS A 54 11.50 -0.60 -5.91
N GLY A 55 10.53 -1.49 -5.69
CA GLY A 55 10.66 -2.60 -4.74
C GLY A 55 11.09 -2.11 -3.35
N HIS A 56 11.91 -2.89 -2.65
CA HIS A 56 12.49 -2.49 -1.36
C HIS A 56 13.85 -1.78 -1.54
N GLY A 57 13.94 -0.91 -2.55
CA GLY A 57 15.13 -0.09 -2.76
C GLY A 57 15.33 0.89 -1.59
N VAL A 58 16.60 1.05 -1.16
CA VAL A 58 16.99 2.03 -0.14
C VAL A 58 18.16 2.86 -0.64
N SER A 59 18.17 4.13 -0.29
CA SER A 59 19.25 5.05 -0.63
C SER A 59 20.43 4.83 0.30
N SER A 60 21.62 4.69 -0.27
CA SER A 60 22.89 4.68 0.48
C SER A 60 23.90 5.60 -0.20
N GLY A 61 24.72 6.28 0.60
CA GLY A 61 25.80 7.15 0.09
C GLY A 61 25.31 8.42 -0.62
N LYS A 62 24.01 8.74 -0.57
CA LYS A 62 23.41 9.96 -1.12
C LYS A 62 22.63 10.71 -0.05
N PRO A 63 22.60 12.06 -0.08
CA PRO A 63 21.75 12.83 0.82
C PRO A 63 20.28 12.51 0.60
N LEU A 64 19.54 12.31 1.70
CA LEU A 64 18.09 12.26 1.72
C LEU A 64 17.59 13.65 2.13
N ARG A 65 16.89 14.32 1.21
CA ARG A 65 16.28 15.63 1.49
C ARG A 65 14.91 15.40 2.11
N ILE A 66 14.67 16.03 3.28
CA ILE A 66 13.37 16.03 3.95
C ILE A 66 12.87 17.48 3.95
N VAL A 67 11.63 17.68 3.52
CA VAL A 67 10.98 18.98 3.46
C VAL A 67 9.67 18.94 4.24
N GLU A 68 9.50 19.83 5.20
CA GLU A 68 8.23 19.98 5.91
C GLU A 68 7.16 20.56 4.95
N THR A 69 6.03 19.89 4.85
CA THR A 69 4.91 20.27 3.96
C THR A 69 3.66 20.67 4.72
N GLY A 70 3.64 20.42 6.04
CA GLY A 70 2.53 20.77 6.91
C GLY A 70 2.74 20.31 8.35
N SER A 71 1.75 20.52 9.19
CA SER A 71 1.81 20.08 10.58
C SER A 71 1.92 18.56 10.67
N SER A 72 3.05 18.07 11.18
CA SER A 72 3.39 16.63 11.24
C SER A 72 3.39 15.94 9.86
N ALA A 73 3.72 16.68 8.79
CA ALA A 73 3.77 16.18 7.43
C ALA A 73 5.05 16.63 6.72
N TRP A 74 5.72 15.70 6.03
CA TRP A 74 6.99 15.92 5.32
C TRP A 74 7.02 15.14 4.01
N SER A 75 7.79 15.63 3.05
CA SER A 75 8.18 14.89 1.86
C SER A 75 9.66 14.52 1.90
N ALA A 76 10.02 13.44 1.22
CA ALA A 76 11.40 12.96 1.11
C ALA A 76 11.81 12.69 -0.33
N SER A 77 13.08 12.98 -0.68
CA SER A 77 13.64 12.66 -2.02
C SER A 77 14.00 11.18 -2.20
N GLY A 78 13.64 10.32 -1.24
CA GLY A 78 13.95 8.90 -1.21
C GLY A 78 12.82 7.98 -1.67
N THR A 79 13.04 6.69 -1.46
CA THR A 79 12.04 5.64 -1.69
C THR A 79 11.02 5.59 -0.55
N PRO A 80 9.89 4.87 -0.70
CA PRO A 80 8.96 4.62 0.40
C PRO A 80 9.61 3.95 1.62
N ALA A 81 10.53 3.01 1.39
CA ALA A 81 11.31 2.39 2.45
C ALA A 81 12.23 3.40 3.17
N ASP A 82 12.85 4.35 2.44
CA ASP A 82 13.65 5.42 3.04
C ASP A 82 12.78 6.32 3.93
N CYS A 83 11.57 6.65 3.49
CA CYS A 83 10.61 7.46 4.28
C CYS A 83 10.34 6.80 5.63
N VAL A 84 9.96 5.53 5.63
CA VAL A 84 9.69 4.78 6.87
C VAL A 84 10.96 4.67 7.73
N ARG A 85 12.10 4.36 7.12
CA ARG A 85 13.39 4.26 7.80
C ARG A 85 13.74 5.54 8.52
N PHE A 86 13.66 6.67 7.84
CA PHE A 86 13.94 7.98 8.43
C PHE A 86 12.90 8.34 9.51
N ALA A 87 11.62 8.12 9.23
CA ALA A 87 10.55 8.42 10.19
C ALA A 87 10.78 7.69 11.53
N LEU A 88 10.95 6.38 11.49
CA LEU A 88 11.07 5.55 12.70
C LEU A 88 12.41 5.70 13.44
N THR A 89 13.42 6.25 12.79
CA THR A 89 14.74 6.45 13.47
C THR A 89 14.98 7.87 13.94
N SER A 90 14.36 8.88 13.34
CA SER A 90 14.75 10.26 13.55
C SER A 90 13.58 11.23 13.76
N LEU A 91 12.42 10.96 13.17
CA LEU A 91 11.31 11.91 13.16
C LEU A 91 10.23 11.59 14.22
N CYS A 92 9.80 10.32 14.24
CA CYS A 92 8.73 9.83 15.12
C CYS A 92 9.02 8.39 15.56
N PRO A 93 10.04 8.18 16.42
CA PRO A 93 10.46 6.83 16.83
C PRO A 93 9.45 6.10 17.72
N ASP A 94 8.43 6.82 18.18
CA ASP A 94 7.40 6.35 19.09
C ASP A 94 6.08 5.96 18.38
N VAL A 95 6.12 5.77 17.06
CA VAL A 95 4.97 5.31 16.25
C VAL A 95 4.57 3.89 16.64
N ASP A 96 3.27 3.66 16.81
CA ASP A 96 2.69 2.39 17.22
C ASP A 96 2.29 1.53 16.01
N LEU A 97 1.96 2.16 14.86
CA LEU A 97 1.50 1.48 13.64
C LEU A 97 1.81 2.31 12.39
N VAL A 98 2.23 1.64 11.32
CA VAL A 98 2.48 2.27 10.02
C VAL A 98 1.41 1.84 9.03
N PHE A 99 0.82 2.79 8.31
CA PHE A 99 -0.03 2.56 7.14
C PHE A 99 0.68 3.03 5.89
N SER A 100 0.70 2.19 4.85
CA SER A 100 1.25 2.52 3.55
C SER A 100 0.18 2.41 2.47
N GLY A 101 -0.07 3.48 1.74
CA GLY A 101 -1.05 3.55 0.64
C GLY A 101 -1.88 4.85 0.69
N ILE A 102 -3.12 4.87 0.18
CA ILE A 102 -3.77 3.78 -0.57
C ILE A 102 -3.25 3.83 -2.01
N ASN A 103 -2.56 2.81 -2.46
CA ASN A 103 -1.99 2.75 -3.81
C ASN A 103 -3.09 2.75 -4.88
N ALA A 104 -2.89 3.52 -5.96
CA ALA A 104 -3.80 3.59 -7.10
C ALA A 104 -3.60 2.43 -8.10
N GLY A 105 -3.54 1.22 -7.62
CA GLY A 105 -3.33 -0.05 -8.32
C GLY A 105 -3.30 -1.18 -7.29
N ALA A 106 -3.49 -2.43 -7.70
CA ALA A 106 -3.39 -3.56 -6.78
C ALA A 106 -1.94 -4.00 -6.57
N ASN A 107 -1.65 -4.46 -5.36
CA ASN A 107 -0.42 -5.17 -5.02
C ASN A 107 -0.80 -6.56 -4.51
N LEU A 108 -0.81 -7.55 -5.39
CA LEU A 108 -1.34 -8.90 -5.20
C LEU A 108 -0.32 -9.96 -5.60
N GLY A 109 -0.34 -11.08 -4.89
CA GLY A 109 0.52 -12.21 -5.23
C GLY A 109 2.00 -11.85 -5.27
N THR A 110 2.69 -12.27 -6.32
CA THR A 110 4.13 -12.04 -6.49
C THR A 110 4.51 -10.56 -6.70
N ASP A 111 3.53 -9.68 -7.01
CA ASP A 111 3.79 -8.25 -7.21
C ASP A 111 4.22 -7.54 -5.91
N LEU A 112 3.93 -8.13 -4.75
CA LEU A 112 4.41 -7.64 -3.45
C LEU A 112 5.94 -7.45 -3.43
N MET A 113 6.69 -8.25 -4.18
CA MET A 113 8.16 -8.18 -4.21
C MET A 113 8.68 -6.88 -4.84
N VAL A 114 7.94 -6.31 -5.79
CA VAL A 114 8.32 -5.09 -6.53
C VAL A 114 7.53 -3.85 -6.09
N SER A 115 6.53 -4.00 -5.22
CA SER A 115 5.68 -2.93 -4.72
C SER A 115 6.42 -1.98 -3.77
N GLY A 116 6.40 -0.68 -4.08
CA GLY A 116 6.90 0.36 -3.18
C GLY A 116 5.99 0.54 -1.95
N THR A 117 4.68 0.44 -2.14
CA THR A 117 3.68 0.49 -1.05
C THR A 117 3.93 -0.62 -0.03
N PHE A 118 4.09 -1.87 -0.50
CA PHE A 118 4.36 -3.00 0.40
C PHE A 118 5.76 -2.91 1.01
N ALA A 119 6.75 -2.41 0.26
CA ALA A 119 8.12 -2.22 0.76
C ALA A 119 8.19 -1.28 1.97
N ALA A 120 7.41 -0.19 1.97
CA ALA A 120 7.30 0.71 3.12
C ALA A 120 6.73 -0.01 4.36
N ALA A 121 5.65 -0.77 4.20
CA ALA A 121 5.08 -1.55 5.29
C ALA A 121 6.06 -2.64 5.80
N ARG A 122 6.76 -3.32 4.89
CA ARG A 122 7.79 -4.32 5.22
C ARG A 122 8.98 -3.69 5.96
N GLU A 123 9.41 -2.47 5.58
CA GLU A 123 10.46 -1.76 6.32
C GLU A 123 10.06 -1.47 7.76
N ALA A 124 8.80 -1.05 8.01
CA ALA A 124 8.28 -0.85 9.35
C ALA A 124 8.28 -2.16 10.15
N HIS A 125 7.78 -3.23 9.55
CA HIS A 125 7.78 -4.57 10.17
C HIS A 125 9.18 -5.03 10.55
N ASN A 126 10.16 -4.87 9.65
CA ASN A 126 11.56 -5.21 9.89
C ASN A 126 12.19 -4.41 11.04
N ARG A 127 11.63 -3.23 11.35
CA ARG A 127 12.02 -2.38 12.49
C ARG A 127 11.21 -2.64 13.75
N GLY A 128 10.40 -3.70 13.75
CA GLY A 128 9.60 -4.09 14.91
C GLY A 128 8.31 -3.29 15.08
N VAL A 129 7.91 -2.46 14.13
CA VAL A 129 6.64 -1.73 14.15
C VAL A 129 5.62 -2.45 13.26
N PRO A 130 4.42 -2.74 13.77
CA PRO A 130 3.36 -3.32 12.94
C PRO A 130 3.02 -2.43 11.76
N ALA A 131 2.61 -3.03 10.63
CA ALA A 131 2.29 -2.28 9.43
C ALA A 131 1.17 -2.90 8.60
N ILE A 132 0.43 -2.03 7.90
CA ILE A 132 -0.64 -2.39 6.99
C ILE A 132 -0.41 -1.68 5.65
N ALA A 133 -0.18 -2.45 4.59
CA ALA A 133 -0.18 -1.95 3.22
C ALA A 133 -1.60 -2.00 2.66
N ILE A 134 -2.01 -0.94 1.97
CA ILE A 134 -3.37 -0.82 1.41
C ILE A 134 -3.28 -0.38 -0.03
N SER A 135 -3.93 -1.14 -0.91
CA SER A 135 -3.99 -0.88 -2.35
C SER A 135 -5.43 -0.95 -2.84
N HIS A 136 -5.71 -0.30 -3.94
CA HIS A 136 -7.03 -0.33 -4.56
C HIS A 136 -6.90 -0.79 -6.02
N TYR A 137 -7.37 -1.99 -6.31
CA TYR A 137 -7.41 -2.52 -7.66
C TYR A 137 -8.21 -1.57 -8.57
N ARG A 138 -7.65 -1.25 -9.72
CA ARG A 138 -8.23 -0.31 -10.68
C ARG A 138 -8.46 -1.00 -12.02
N ARG A 139 -9.62 -0.74 -12.61
CA ARG A 139 -9.98 -1.17 -13.96
C ARG A 139 -10.36 0.06 -14.79
N PRO A 140 -10.13 0.05 -16.11
CA PRO A 140 -10.49 1.17 -16.98
C PRO A 140 -12.00 1.46 -17.02
N ASP A 141 -12.81 0.43 -16.82
CA ASP A 141 -14.28 0.47 -16.85
C ASP A 141 -14.94 0.83 -15.52
N VAL A 142 -14.15 1.11 -14.47
CA VAL A 142 -14.65 1.47 -13.14
C VAL A 142 -14.16 2.88 -12.75
N PRO A 143 -15.05 3.74 -12.20
CA PRO A 143 -14.66 5.08 -11.76
C PRO A 143 -13.53 5.05 -10.72
N ARG A 144 -12.54 5.94 -10.88
CA ARG A 144 -11.42 6.08 -9.93
C ARG A 144 -11.79 7.05 -8.81
N THR A 145 -12.55 6.59 -7.84
CA THR A 145 -12.99 7.36 -6.68
C THR A 145 -12.31 6.90 -5.40
N TRP A 146 -12.39 7.73 -4.34
CA TRP A 146 -11.77 7.46 -3.04
C TRP A 146 -12.74 7.60 -1.87
N GLN A 147 -13.91 8.24 -2.09
CA GLN A 147 -14.84 8.62 -1.03
C GLN A 147 -15.42 7.44 -0.25
N HIS A 148 -15.42 6.25 -0.86
CA HIS A 148 -15.89 5.01 -0.26
C HIS A 148 -14.89 4.35 0.69
N THR A 149 -13.58 4.69 0.60
CA THR A 149 -12.52 3.97 1.32
C THR A 149 -12.67 4.02 2.84
N PRO A 150 -13.09 5.12 3.49
CA PRO A 150 -13.31 5.13 4.93
C PRO A 150 -14.35 4.10 5.38
N THR A 151 -15.49 4.05 4.71
CA THR A 151 -16.58 3.13 5.09
C THR A 151 -16.23 1.68 4.79
N TRP A 152 -15.54 1.40 3.68
CA TRP A 152 -15.16 0.03 3.30
C TRP A 152 -14.07 -0.56 4.18
N LEU A 153 -13.19 0.27 4.74
CA LEU A 153 -12.00 -0.19 5.46
C LEU A 153 -12.11 -0.10 6.99
N ALA A 154 -12.94 0.78 7.54
CA ALA A 154 -12.92 1.07 8.97
C ALA A 154 -13.04 -0.17 9.87
N SER A 155 -14.01 -1.06 9.59
CA SER A 155 -14.19 -2.28 10.37
C SER A 155 -13.00 -3.23 10.24
N THR A 156 -12.44 -3.36 9.04
CA THR A 156 -11.26 -4.17 8.77
C THR A 156 -10.04 -3.65 9.52
N LEU A 157 -9.79 -2.34 9.50
CA LEU A 157 -8.64 -1.75 10.19
C LEU A 157 -8.74 -1.91 11.71
N ARG A 158 -9.95 -1.80 12.28
CA ARG A 158 -10.19 -2.06 13.71
C ARG A 158 -9.95 -3.53 14.08
N ASP A 159 -10.41 -4.48 13.25
CA ASP A 159 -10.16 -5.92 13.48
C ASP A 159 -8.65 -6.21 13.39
N LEU A 160 -7.94 -5.68 12.40
CA LEU A 160 -6.50 -5.86 12.28
C LEU A 160 -5.72 -5.25 13.45
N LEU A 161 -6.09 -4.06 13.93
CA LEU A 161 -5.46 -3.49 15.14
C LEU A 161 -5.66 -4.40 16.37
N ALA A 162 -6.86 -4.95 16.54
CA ALA A 162 -7.14 -5.89 17.61
C ALA A 162 -6.33 -7.20 17.48
N ARG A 163 -6.17 -7.73 16.24
CA ARG A 163 -5.31 -8.91 15.95
C ARG A 163 -3.85 -8.65 16.27
N ILE A 164 -3.32 -7.49 15.84
CA ILE A 164 -1.96 -7.05 16.15
C ILE A 164 -1.75 -7.02 17.67
N GLY A 165 -2.71 -6.45 18.42
CA GLY A 165 -2.66 -6.41 19.88
C GLY A 165 -2.67 -7.79 20.56
N ARG A 166 -3.22 -8.81 19.89
CA ARG A 166 -3.18 -10.21 20.35
C ARG A 166 -1.97 -11.01 19.85
N GLY A 167 -1.11 -10.40 19.04
CA GLY A 167 0.04 -11.09 18.43
C GLY A 167 -0.33 -12.01 17.25
N GLU A 168 -1.48 -11.79 16.60
CA GLU A 168 -1.98 -12.60 15.48
C GLU A 168 -1.45 -12.12 14.11
N GLY A 169 -0.29 -11.49 14.09
CA GLY A 169 0.38 -11.00 12.88
C GLY A 169 0.61 -9.50 12.91
N ARG A 170 1.67 -9.04 12.24
CA ARG A 170 2.18 -7.66 12.32
C ARG A 170 2.41 -6.99 10.97
N LEU A 171 2.34 -7.73 9.86
CA LEU A 171 2.45 -7.20 8.49
C LEU A 171 1.28 -7.68 7.65
N TRP A 172 0.38 -6.78 7.34
CA TRP A 172 -0.85 -7.07 6.61
C TRP A 172 -0.86 -6.35 5.27
N ASN A 173 -1.42 -7.02 4.26
CA ASN A 173 -1.66 -6.47 2.93
C ASN A 173 -3.15 -6.52 2.62
N ILE A 174 -3.73 -5.37 2.26
CA ILE A 174 -5.15 -5.22 1.91
C ILE A 174 -5.26 -4.74 0.48
N ASN A 175 -6.15 -5.36 -0.30
CA ASN A 175 -6.52 -4.83 -1.61
C ASN A 175 -8.04 -4.66 -1.69
N LEU A 176 -8.46 -3.43 -2.01
CA LEU A 176 -9.83 -3.10 -2.35
C LEU A 176 -10.14 -3.56 -3.78
N PRO A 177 -11.33 -4.11 -4.06
CA PRO A 177 -11.73 -4.55 -5.40
C PRO A 177 -12.06 -3.37 -6.31
N ALA A 178 -11.95 -3.57 -7.63
CA ALA A 178 -12.44 -2.63 -8.63
C ALA A 178 -13.96 -2.78 -8.80
N ILE A 179 -14.71 -2.13 -7.94
CA ILE A 179 -16.18 -2.04 -7.99
C ILE A 179 -16.56 -0.57 -7.99
N ASP A 180 -17.54 -0.22 -8.81
CA ASP A 180 -18.17 1.10 -8.72
C ASP A 180 -19.00 1.18 -7.43
N PRO A 181 -18.65 2.07 -6.48
CA PRO A 181 -19.39 2.20 -5.23
C PRO A 181 -20.88 2.53 -5.45
N ASP A 182 -21.20 3.27 -6.51
CA ASP A 182 -22.57 3.67 -6.83
C ASP A 182 -23.41 2.50 -7.40
N SER A 183 -22.76 1.40 -7.81
CA SER A 183 -23.43 0.17 -8.22
C SER A 183 -23.92 -0.69 -7.06
N LEU A 184 -23.45 -0.41 -5.85
CA LEU A 184 -23.82 -1.15 -4.65
C LEU A 184 -25.09 -0.56 -4.02
N SER A 185 -25.86 -1.40 -3.33
CA SER A 185 -26.97 -0.91 -2.51
C SER A 185 -26.47 0.09 -1.45
N PRO A 186 -27.23 1.13 -1.12
CA PRO A 186 -26.84 2.12 -0.12
C PRO A 186 -26.39 1.47 1.21
N GLY A 187 -25.19 1.83 1.67
CA GLY A 187 -24.60 1.28 2.89
C GLY A 187 -23.97 -0.11 2.76
N SER A 188 -24.03 -0.73 1.58
CA SER A 188 -23.34 -2.00 1.35
C SER A 188 -21.84 -1.78 1.16
N ILE A 189 -21.04 -2.72 1.69
CA ILE A 189 -19.59 -2.77 1.52
C ILE A 189 -19.20 -4.13 0.93
N PRO A 190 -18.14 -4.21 0.10
CA PRO A 190 -17.64 -5.48 -0.37
C PRO A 190 -17.20 -6.36 0.81
N PRO A 191 -17.48 -7.67 0.79
CA PRO A 191 -17.06 -8.57 1.86
C PRO A 191 -15.53 -8.58 2.01
N ALA A 192 -15.05 -8.48 3.25
CA ALA A 192 -13.64 -8.63 3.60
C ALA A 192 -13.31 -10.10 3.85
N VAL A 193 -12.26 -10.62 3.20
CA VAL A 193 -11.89 -12.04 3.23
C VAL A 193 -10.41 -12.18 3.55
N PHE A 194 -10.10 -12.94 4.61
CA PHE A 194 -8.74 -13.37 4.91
C PHE A 194 -8.34 -14.50 3.95
N CYS A 195 -7.22 -14.31 3.24
CA CYS A 195 -6.78 -15.21 2.19
C CYS A 195 -5.25 -15.26 2.12
N PRO A 196 -4.67 -16.37 1.61
CA PRO A 196 -3.24 -16.44 1.35
C PRO A 196 -2.85 -15.54 0.17
N VAL A 197 -1.59 -15.07 0.18
CA VAL A 197 -0.97 -14.42 -0.97
C VAL A 197 -0.74 -15.46 -2.08
N ASP A 198 -1.15 -15.15 -3.30
CA ASP A 198 -0.94 -16.01 -4.46
C ASP A 198 0.56 -16.11 -4.82
N ARG A 199 1.01 -17.30 -5.14
CA ARG A 199 2.40 -17.55 -5.55
C ARG A 199 2.58 -17.78 -7.06
N THR A 200 1.48 -17.70 -7.81
CA THR A 200 1.52 -17.86 -9.26
C THR A 200 2.17 -16.65 -9.92
N PRO A 201 3.27 -16.80 -10.65
CA PRO A 201 3.91 -15.68 -11.32
C PRO A 201 2.99 -15.12 -12.42
N ILE A 202 3.07 -13.81 -12.64
CA ILE A 202 2.41 -13.21 -13.81
C ILE A 202 3.17 -13.64 -15.07
N PRO A 203 2.48 -14.16 -16.12
CA PRO A 203 3.13 -14.44 -17.39
C PRO A 203 3.64 -13.16 -18.05
N LEU A 204 4.87 -13.18 -18.50
CA LEU A 204 5.52 -12.07 -19.20
C LEU A 204 5.81 -12.46 -20.64
N ALA A 205 5.56 -11.55 -21.58
CA ALA A 205 6.02 -11.62 -22.95
C ALA A 205 6.96 -10.45 -23.26
N TYR A 206 8.00 -10.71 -24.04
CA TYR A 206 8.94 -9.69 -24.50
C TYR A 206 8.77 -9.51 -26.01
N LEU A 207 8.23 -8.37 -26.41
CA LEU A 207 8.02 -8.02 -27.81
C LEU A 207 9.12 -7.10 -28.29
N PRO A 208 9.78 -7.39 -29.44
CA PRO A 208 10.79 -6.51 -30.00
C PRO A 208 10.23 -5.10 -30.23
N ALA A 209 10.92 -4.08 -29.78
CA ALA A 209 10.62 -2.70 -30.13
C ALA A 209 11.04 -2.48 -31.61
N THR A 210 10.06 -2.30 -32.50
CA THR A 210 10.35 -1.86 -33.87
C THR A 210 10.68 -0.39 -33.84
N VAL A 211 11.97 -0.07 -33.86
CA VAL A 211 12.42 1.31 -34.01
C VAL A 211 12.21 1.72 -35.47
N ALA A 212 11.30 2.65 -35.71
CA ALA A 212 11.19 3.32 -36.99
C ALA A 212 12.36 4.31 -37.14
N GLY A 213 13.44 3.88 -37.76
CA GLY A 213 14.64 4.68 -38.02
C GLY A 213 15.90 3.84 -37.89
N GLU A 214 16.77 3.94 -38.89
CA GLU A 214 18.07 3.28 -38.94
C GLU A 214 18.93 3.65 -37.72
N LEU A 215 18.90 2.85 -36.70
CA LEU A 215 19.98 2.77 -35.70
C LEU A 215 20.77 1.52 -35.98
N ASP A 216 21.91 1.68 -36.64
CA ASP A 216 22.93 0.65 -36.83
C ASP A 216 23.58 0.35 -35.48
N ILE A 217 22.86 -0.40 -34.64
CA ILE A 217 23.40 -0.94 -33.39
C ILE A 217 23.44 -2.45 -33.56
N GLN A 218 24.54 -2.97 -34.04
CA GLN A 218 24.77 -4.41 -34.32
C GLN A 218 24.68 -5.31 -33.07
N THR A 219 24.49 -4.77 -31.85
CA THR A 219 24.58 -5.53 -30.60
C THR A 219 23.48 -5.27 -29.57
N ALA A 220 22.64 -4.24 -29.73
CA ALA A 220 21.56 -3.93 -28.80
C ALA A 220 20.18 -4.17 -29.46
N ARG A 221 19.24 -4.70 -28.70
CA ARG A 221 17.83 -4.86 -29.09
C ARG A 221 16.94 -4.40 -27.98
N ASP A 222 15.97 -3.56 -28.29
CA ASP A 222 14.97 -3.09 -27.35
C ASP A 222 13.76 -4.00 -27.37
N PHE A 223 13.19 -4.26 -26.20
CA PHE A 223 12.00 -5.06 -26.01
C PHE A 223 11.00 -4.34 -25.12
N TYR A 224 9.72 -4.44 -25.46
CA TYR A 224 8.62 -4.10 -24.55
C TYR A 224 8.24 -5.33 -23.74
N VAL A 225 8.03 -5.14 -22.44
CA VAL A 225 7.47 -6.18 -21.57
C VAL A 225 5.96 -6.07 -21.58
N GLU A 226 5.29 -7.12 -21.95
CA GLU A 226 3.83 -7.22 -21.88
C GLU A 226 3.40 -8.23 -20.83
N SER A 227 2.36 -7.89 -20.11
CA SER A 227 1.68 -8.79 -19.17
C SER A 227 0.18 -8.50 -19.17
N ASP A 228 -0.63 -9.53 -19.04
CA ASP A 228 -2.07 -9.35 -18.83
C ASP A 228 -2.37 -9.46 -17.33
N PHE A 229 -2.31 -8.31 -16.68
CA PHE A 229 -2.56 -8.23 -15.24
C PHE A 229 -3.98 -8.67 -14.87
N HIS A 230 -4.97 -8.31 -15.68
CA HIS A 230 -6.38 -8.53 -15.37
C HIS A 230 -6.83 -9.99 -15.59
N ASN A 231 -6.21 -10.70 -16.53
CA ASN A 231 -6.51 -12.09 -16.83
C ASN A 231 -5.41 -13.06 -16.36
N ARG A 232 -4.53 -12.63 -15.49
CA ARG A 232 -3.44 -13.46 -14.96
C ARG A 232 -3.96 -14.74 -14.30
N PRO A 233 -3.24 -15.87 -14.43
CA PRO A 233 -3.56 -17.09 -13.72
C PRO A 233 -3.47 -16.86 -12.21
N ARG A 234 -4.35 -17.52 -11.46
CA ARG A 234 -4.46 -17.36 -10.01
C ARG A 234 -4.99 -18.62 -9.35
N GLN A 235 -4.62 -18.81 -8.09
CA GLN A 235 -5.12 -19.92 -7.28
C GLN A 235 -6.50 -19.57 -6.71
N PRO A 236 -7.47 -20.49 -6.72
CA PRO A 236 -8.76 -20.28 -6.09
C PRO A 236 -8.61 -19.94 -4.59
N GLY A 237 -9.29 -18.88 -4.14
CA GLY A 237 -9.26 -18.41 -2.77
C GLY A 237 -8.01 -17.62 -2.37
N SER A 238 -7.09 -17.34 -3.29
CA SER A 238 -5.95 -16.46 -3.07
C SER A 238 -6.35 -14.97 -3.05
N ASP A 239 -5.43 -14.09 -2.67
CA ASP A 239 -5.63 -12.64 -2.66
C ASP A 239 -6.03 -12.09 -4.04
N ILE A 240 -5.44 -12.63 -5.11
CA ILE A 240 -5.81 -12.27 -6.48
C ILE A 240 -7.25 -12.70 -6.78
N ASP A 241 -7.60 -13.95 -6.48
CA ASP A 241 -8.93 -14.48 -6.77
C ASP A 241 -10.03 -13.77 -5.98
N VAL A 242 -9.77 -13.50 -4.70
CA VAL A 242 -10.66 -12.75 -3.80
C VAL A 242 -10.87 -11.33 -4.31
N CYS A 243 -9.77 -10.60 -4.60
CA CYS A 243 -9.84 -9.20 -5.01
C CYS A 243 -10.50 -9.05 -6.40
N PHE A 244 -10.14 -9.89 -7.37
CA PHE A 244 -10.73 -9.87 -8.70
C PHE A 244 -12.19 -10.35 -8.70
N GLY A 245 -12.56 -11.18 -7.71
CA GLY A 245 -13.93 -11.61 -7.44
C GLY A 245 -14.79 -10.57 -6.74
N GLY A 246 -14.33 -9.31 -6.61
CA GLY A 246 -15.11 -8.20 -6.05
C GLY A 246 -15.16 -8.16 -4.53
N LYS A 247 -14.19 -8.74 -3.84
CA LYS A 247 -14.09 -8.74 -2.38
C LYS A 247 -12.82 -8.05 -1.91
N ILE A 248 -12.83 -7.51 -0.70
CA ILE A 248 -11.62 -6.97 -0.06
C ILE A 248 -10.74 -8.15 0.35
N SER A 249 -9.55 -8.28 -0.23
CA SER A 249 -8.58 -9.30 0.18
C SER A 249 -7.73 -8.80 1.34
N ILE A 250 -7.50 -9.66 2.34
CA ILE A 250 -6.69 -9.38 3.51
C ILE A 250 -5.70 -10.54 3.68
N SER A 251 -4.42 -10.26 3.59
CA SER A 251 -3.37 -11.28 3.69
C SER A 251 -2.35 -10.94 4.76
N LEU A 252 -1.99 -11.93 5.59
CA LEU A 252 -0.81 -11.86 6.45
C LEU A 252 0.42 -12.12 5.57
N ALA A 253 1.34 -11.16 5.50
CA ALA A 253 2.41 -11.15 4.51
C ALA A 253 3.83 -11.09 5.12
N GLU A 254 4.02 -11.56 6.36
CA GLU A 254 5.30 -11.51 7.10
C GLU A 254 6.43 -12.31 6.46
N GLN A 255 6.11 -13.21 5.54
CA GLN A 255 7.09 -14.07 4.85
C GLN A 255 7.54 -13.53 3.47
N TYR A 256 7.17 -12.32 3.12
CA TYR A 256 7.42 -11.69 1.80
C TYR A 256 8.39 -10.50 1.85
#